data_6b0bd581b59fc21d81de2557fb6ce3f3
#
_entry.id   6b0bd581b59fc21d81de2557fb6ce3f3
#
_cell.length_a   1.000
_cell.length_b   1.000
_cell.length_c   1.000
_cell.angle_alpha   90.00
_cell.angle_beta   90.00
_cell.angle_gamma   90.00
#
_symmetry.space_group_name_H-M   'P 1'
#
loop_
_entity.id
_entity.type
_entity.pdbx_description
1 polymer ?
#
loop_
_entity_poly.entity_id
_entity_poly.type
_entity_poly.pdbx_seq_one_letter_code
_entity_poly.pdbx_strand_id
1 'polypeptide(L)' 'MKERIKALLEDQLPLVDLESDALYQELDSLGVTTILMTLSDEYGILLDSRDATPKNLRSLDSLVALVERKLAEKE' A
#
# COMPACT_ATOMS: atom_id res chain seq x y z
N MET A 1 -9.86 8.39 0.79
CA MET A 1 -8.51 7.79 0.90
C MET A 1 -8.28 6.62 -0.05
N LYS A 2 -9.19 5.68 -0.11
CA LYS A 2 -9.03 4.49 -0.97
C LYS A 2 -8.82 4.86 -2.44
N GLU A 3 -9.62 5.78 -2.95
CA GLU A 3 -9.54 6.20 -4.36
C GLU A 3 -8.21 6.87 -4.65
N ARG A 4 -7.70 7.66 -3.71
CA ARG A 4 -6.40 8.32 -3.87
C ARG A 4 -5.26 7.31 -3.91
N ILE A 5 -5.29 6.35 -2.99
CA ILE A 5 -4.28 5.28 -2.93
C ILE A 5 -4.33 4.48 -4.22
N LYS A 6 -5.52 4.12 -4.68
CA LYS A 6 -5.68 3.38 -5.93
C LYS A 6 -5.06 4.13 -7.11
N ALA A 7 -5.37 5.43 -7.22
CA ALA A 7 -4.85 6.25 -8.32
C ALA A 7 -3.33 6.34 -8.30
N LEU A 8 -2.74 6.54 -7.11
CA LEU A 8 -1.29 6.61 -6.96
C LEU A 8 -0.62 5.30 -7.36
N LEU A 9 -1.19 4.18 -6.93
CA LEU A 9 -0.60 2.88 -7.21
C LEU A 9 -0.82 2.44 -8.66
N GLU A 10 -1.93 2.82 -9.27
CA GLU A 10 -2.15 2.55 -10.70
C GLU A 10 -1.08 3.22 -11.55
N ASP A 11 -0.67 4.42 -11.17
CA ASP A 11 0.37 5.17 -11.86
C ASP A 11 1.72 4.47 -11.74
N GLN A 12 2.03 3.93 -10.57
CA GLN A 12 3.32 3.31 -10.29
C GLN A 12 3.38 1.84 -10.70
N LEU A 13 2.26 1.15 -10.67
CA LEU A 13 2.16 -0.29 -10.89
C LEU A 13 1.06 -0.61 -11.91
N PRO A 14 1.22 -0.18 -13.17
CA PRO A 14 0.13 -0.28 -14.15
C PRO A 14 -0.26 -1.71 -14.53
N LEU A 15 0.61 -2.68 -14.27
CA LEU A 15 0.35 -4.09 -14.63
C LEU A 15 -0.21 -4.91 -13.46
N VAL A 16 -0.35 -4.30 -12.28
CA VAL A 16 -0.86 -4.98 -11.10
C VAL A 16 -2.37 -4.76 -11.00
N ASP A 17 -3.11 -5.83 -10.70
CA ASP A 17 -4.55 -5.73 -10.47
C ASP A 17 -4.80 -5.30 -9.02
N LEU A 18 -5.01 -3.99 -8.84
CA LEU A 18 -5.22 -3.41 -7.51
C LEU A 18 -6.57 -3.77 -6.90
N GLU A 19 -7.48 -4.30 -7.69
CA GLU A 19 -8.79 -4.74 -7.21
C GLU A 19 -8.78 -6.20 -6.71
N SER A 20 -7.65 -6.88 -6.85
CA SER A 20 -7.54 -8.28 -6.44
C SER A 20 -7.60 -8.44 -4.92
N ASP A 21 -8.29 -9.49 -4.47
CA ASP A 21 -8.29 -9.88 -3.05
C ASP A 21 -6.99 -10.60 -2.67
N ALA A 22 -6.17 -10.91 -3.66
CA ALA A 22 -4.86 -11.56 -3.47
C ALA A 22 -3.74 -10.66 -3.98
N LEU A 23 -3.83 -9.38 -3.67
CA LEU A 23 -2.89 -8.37 -4.16
C LEU A 23 -1.44 -8.73 -3.83
N TYR A 24 -1.19 -9.21 -2.63
CA TYR A 24 0.15 -9.57 -2.19
C TYR A 24 0.83 -10.57 -3.15
N GLN A 25 0.05 -11.50 -3.70
CA GLN A 25 0.58 -12.51 -4.62
C GLN A 25 0.95 -11.94 -5.98
N GLU A 26 0.44 -10.76 -6.32
CA GLU A 26 0.74 -10.10 -7.57
C GLU A 26 1.95 -9.19 -7.48
N LEU A 27 2.51 -9.02 -6.27
CA LEU A 27 3.61 -8.11 -6.03
C LEU A 27 4.93 -8.86 -5.93
N ASP A 28 5.97 -8.30 -6.55
CA ASP A 28 7.35 -8.72 -6.31
C ASP A 28 7.97 -7.76 -5.28
N SER A 29 9.25 -7.98 -4.96
CA SER A 29 9.96 -7.13 -3.97
C SER A 29 9.94 -5.66 -4.37
N LEU A 30 10.10 -5.39 -5.65
CA LEU A 30 10.09 -4.01 -6.14
C LEU A 30 8.70 -3.39 -6.01
N GLY A 31 7.67 -4.15 -6.32
CA GLY A 31 6.28 -3.68 -6.18
C GLY A 31 5.95 -3.36 -4.73
N VAL A 32 6.35 -4.22 -3.80
CA VAL A 32 6.15 -3.98 -2.36
C VAL A 32 6.86 -2.70 -1.94
N THR A 33 8.13 -2.55 -2.30
CA THR A 33 8.91 -1.35 -1.97
C THR A 33 8.26 -0.10 -2.55
N THR A 34 7.79 -0.17 -3.80
CA THR A 34 7.12 0.96 -4.46
C THR A 34 5.89 1.40 -3.67
N ILE A 35 5.07 0.44 -3.23
CA ILE A 35 3.88 0.75 -2.43
C ILE A 35 4.26 1.44 -1.13
N LEU A 36 5.23 0.89 -0.40
CA LEU A 36 5.65 1.46 0.88
C LEU A 36 6.17 2.89 0.71
N MET A 37 7.01 3.12 -0.29
CA MET A 37 7.56 4.44 -0.54
C MET A 37 6.50 5.44 -0.98
N THR A 38 5.63 5.03 -1.90
CA THR A 38 4.59 5.90 -2.43
C THR A 38 3.64 6.37 -1.32
N LEU A 39 3.19 5.45 -0.50
CA LEU A 39 2.26 5.78 0.58
C LEU A 39 2.93 6.57 1.70
N SER A 40 4.20 6.27 1.99
CA SER A 40 4.96 7.03 2.98
C SER A 40 5.09 8.49 2.56
N ASP A 41 5.42 8.73 1.30
CA ASP A 41 5.59 10.09 0.78
C ASP A 41 4.26 10.83 0.74
N GLU A 42 3.21 10.17 0.29
CA GLU A 42 1.91 10.83 0.10
C GLU A 42 1.30 11.26 1.44
N TYR A 43 1.40 10.43 2.46
CA TYR A 43 0.73 10.66 3.74
C TYR A 43 1.65 11.10 4.86
N GLY A 44 2.94 11.27 4.57
CA GLY A 44 3.91 11.70 5.58
C GLY A 44 4.04 10.73 6.74
N ILE A 45 3.97 9.43 6.45
CA ILE A 45 4.06 8.36 7.45
C ILE A 45 5.30 7.51 7.16
N LEU A 46 5.70 6.70 8.12
CA LEU A 46 6.82 5.78 7.94
C LEU A 46 6.31 4.36 7.77
N LEU A 47 6.48 3.83 6.57
CA LEU A 47 6.21 2.42 6.26
C LEU A 47 7.52 1.74 5.92
N ASP A 48 7.81 0.63 6.57
CA ASP A 48 9.04 -0.12 6.33
C ASP A 48 8.76 -1.61 6.12
N SER A 49 9.81 -2.43 6.06
CA SER A 49 9.67 -3.85 5.79
C SER A 49 8.82 -4.60 6.82
N ARG A 50 8.70 -4.09 8.04
CA ARG A 50 7.87 -4.70 9.08
C ARG A 50 6.38 -4.56 8.76
N ASP A 51 6.03 -3.55 8.00
CA ASP A 51 4.64 -3.32 7.57
C ASP A 51 4.27 -4.12 6.33
N ALA A 52 5.26 -4.68 5.65
CA ALA A 52 5.08 -5.42 4.39
C ALA A 52 4.69 -6.88 4.65
N THR A 53 3.58 -7.07 5.33
CA THR A 53 3.08 -8.42 5.64
C THR A 53 2.01 -8.83 4.63
N PRO A 54 1.80 -10.14 4.43
CA PRO A 54 0.71 -10.59 3.54
C PRO A 54 -0.65 -10.04 3.97
N LYS A 55 -0.88 -9.88 5.26
CA LYS A 55 -2.13 -9.36 5.78
C LYS A 55 -2.33 -7.89 5.39
N ASN A 56 -1.28 -7.07 5.55
CA ASN A 56 -1.37 -5.64 5.24
C ASN A 56 -1.45 -5.38 3.74
N LEU A 57 -0.84 -6.24 2.93
CA LEU A 57 -0.80 -6.07 1.47
C LEU A 57 -1.79 -6.96 0.74
N ARG A 58 -2.74 -7.55 1.46
CA ARG A 58 -3.70 -8.48 0.89
C ARG A 58 -4.59 -7.86 -0.18
N SER A 59 -4.99 -6.62 0.05
CA SER A 59 -5.91 -5.93 -0.85
C SER A 59 -5.75 -4.43 -0.71
N LEU A 60 -6.41 -3.69 -1.60
CA LEU A 60 -6.44 -2.24 -1.52
C LEU A 60 -7.04 -1.78 -0.19
N ASP A 61 -8.10 -2.45 0.27
CA ASP A 61 -8.74 -2.12 1.55
C ASP A 61 -7.78 -2.32 2.73
N SER A 62 -6.95 -3.37 2.70
CA SER A 62 -5.98 -3.58 3.78
C SER A 62 -4.88 -2.52 3.77
N LEU A 63 -4.50 -2.02 2.59
CA LEU A 63 -3.56 -0.91 2.48
C LEU A 63 -4.14 0.37 3.08
N VAL A 64 -5.41 0.64 2.81
CA VAL A 64 -6.11 1.79 3.39
C VAL A 64 -6.10 1.68 4.92
N ALA A 65 -6.43 0.50 5.44
CA ALA A 65 -6.43 0.28 6.89
C ALA A 65 -5.04 0.49 7.50
N LEU A 66 -3.99 0.05 6.80
CA LEU A 66 -2.62 0.26 7.25
C LEU A 66 -2.29 1.75 7.34
N VAL A 67 -2.61 2.51 6.29
CA VAL A 67 -2.36 3.94 6.25
C VAL A 67 -3.13 4.64 7.38
N GLU A 68 -4.38 4.29 7.59
CA GLU A 68 -5.20 4.88 8.65
C GLU A 68 -4.60 4.63 10.03
N ARG A 69 -4.12 3.40 10.29
CA ARG A 69 -3.47 3.09 11.57
C ARG A 69 -2.22 3.92 11.78
N LYS A 70 -1.40 4.06 10.73
CA LYS A 70 -0.16 4.84 10.84
C LYS A 70 -0.43 6.31 11.06
N LEU A 71 -1.46 6.85 10.41
CA LEU A 71 -1.85 8.23 10.62
C LEU A 71 -2.32 8.46 12.05
N ALA A 72 -3.09 7.53 12.61
CA ALA A 72 -3.55 7.60 14.00
C ALA A 72 -2.39 7.53 14.99
N GLU A 73 -1.40 6.68 14.73
CA GLU A 73 -0.22 6.56 15.56
C GLU A 73 0.65 7.81 15.53
N LYS A 74 0.65 8.50 14.39
CA LYS A 74 1.44 9.71 14.21
C LYS A 74 0.91 10.87 15.06
N GLU A 75 -0.38 10.91 15.28
CA GLU A 75 -1.02 11.94 16.09
C GLU A 75 -0.84 11.64 17.58
#